data_cf1e1dd6eb092f2ed71201348d6580e2
#
_entry.id   cf1e1dd6eb092f2ed71201348d6580e2
#
_cell.length_a   1.000
_cell.length_b   1.000
_cell.length_c   1.000
_cell.angle_alpha   90.00
_cell.angle_beta   90.00
_cell.angle_gamma   90.00
#
_symmetry.space_group_name_H-M   'P 1'
#
loop_
_entity.id
_entity.type
_entity.pdbx_description
1 polymer ?
#
loop_
_entity_poly.entity_id
_entity_poly.type
_entity_poly.pdbx_seq_one_letter_code
_entity_poly.pdbx_strand_id
1 'polypeptide(L)'
;MKLLFAAAVLALSIPVIAEDTNLGAGVTLKDSTPIDKVTAKPADYVGKTIRVDGVATAVCTHMGCWMAIAPEGQPDAPTVRLKVEDGVIVFPVSAKGKKVSAEGLFEEVKGEENKEAAGEHAKKDPKASKEYQIKATGAVIR
;
A
#
# COMPACT_ATOMS: atom_id res chain seq x y z
N MET A 1 -23.28 -16.05 -60.61
CA MET A 1 -22.17 -16.32 -59.68
C MET A 1 -21.90 -15.09 -58.87
N LYS A 2 -22.36 -15.06 -57.61
CA LYS A 2 -22.13 -13.96 -56.66
C LYS A 2 -21.09 -14.44 -55.65
N LEU A 3 -19.85 -13.94 -55.76
CA LEU A 3 -18.81 -14.15 -54.78
C LEU A 3 -19.06 -13.19 -53.60
N LEU A 4 -19.42 -13.77 -52.45
CA LEU A 4 -19.47 -13.07 -51.16
C LEU A 4 -18.08 -13.13 -50.54
N PHE A 5 -17.38 -12.00 -50.53
CA PHE A 5 -16.16 -11.83 -49.76
C PHE A 5 -16.57 -11.54 -48.32
N ALA A 6 -16.43 -12.52 -47.44
CA ALA A 6 -16.51 -12.34 -46.01
C ALA A 6 -15.17 -11.81 -45.50
N ALA A 7 -15.11 -10.53 -45.23
CA ALA A 7 -13.95 -9.93 -44.55
C ALA A 7 -14.03 -10.27 -43.05
N ALA A 8 -13.20 -11.22 -42.63
CA ALA A 8 -13.00 -11.52 -41.21
C ALA A 8 -12.11 -10.42 -40.59
N VAL A 9 -12.73 -9.52 -39.85
CA VAL A 9 -12.02 -8.53 -39.02
C VAL A 9 -11.49 -9.25 -37.78
N LEU A 10 -10.22 -9.59 -37.80
CA LEU A 10 -9.51 -10.16 -36.67
C LEU A 10 -9.21 -9.01 -35.69
N ALA A 11 -10.05 -8.86 -34.65
CA ALA A 11 -9.80 -7.89 -33.57
C ALA A 11 -8.58 -8.37 -32.77
N LEU A 12 -7.44 -7.73 -32.99
CA LEU A 12 -6.25 -7.89 -32.18
C LEU A 12 -6.53 -7.24 -30.81
N SER A 13 -6.92 -8.04 -29.82
CA SER A 13 -6.96 -7.61 -28.43
C SER A 13 -5.53 -7.46 -27.95
N ILE A 14 -5.03 -6.22 -27.90
CA ILE A 14 -3.74 -5.92 -27.29
C ILE A 14 -3.96 -5.99 -25.78
N PRO A 15 -3.28 -6.87 -25.03
CA PRO A 15 -3.35 -6.86 -23.58
C PRO A 15 -2.72 -5.53 -23.10
N VAL A 16 -3.52 -4.70 -22.42
CA VAL A 16 -3.00 -3.56 -21.69
C VAL A 16 -2.23 -4.13 -20.51
N ILE A 17 -0.91 -4.16 -20.61
CA ILE A 17 -0.04 -4.51 -19.51
C ILE A 17 -0.03 -3.25 -18.63
N ALA A 18 -0.70 -3.32 -17.48
CA ALA A 18 -0.55 -2.31 -16.45
C ALA A 18 0.90 -2.37 -15.97
N GLU A 19 1.67 -1.30 -16.15
CA GLU A 19 3.04 -1.23 -15.69
C GLU A 19 3.06 -1.10 -14.16
N ASP A 20 3.78 -1.98 -13.50
CA ASP A 20 4.03 -1.92 -12.07
C ASP A 20 4.94 -0.72 -11.76
N THR A 21 4.53 0.12 -10.83
CA THR A 21 5.35 1.24 -10.36
C THR A 21 6.18 0.80 -9.17
N ASN A 22 7.49 0.70 -9.37
CA ASN A 22 8.45 0.39 -8.31
C ASN A 22 8.91 1.66 -7.60
N LEU A 23 8.86 1.66 -6.27
CA LEU A 23 9.29 2.76 -5.42
C LEU A 23 10.41 2.29 -4.47
N GLY A 24 11.42 3.13 -4.29
CA GLY A 24 12.57 2.81 -3.45
C GLY A 24 13.32 1.58 -3.91
N ALA A 25 13.65 0.69 -2.97
CA ALA A 25 14.34 -0.57 -3.26
C ALA A 25 13.44 -1.66 -3.89
N GLY A 26 12.17 -1.34 -4.12
CA GLY A 26 11.17 -2.32 -4.56
C GLY A 26 10.84 -3.32 -3.44
N VAL A 27 10.32 -4.48 -3.81
CA VAL A 27 9.94 -5.55 -2.89
C VAL A 27 10.78 -6.78 -3.17
N THR A 28 11.59 -7.20 -2.21
CA THR A 28 12.54 -8.32 -2.34
C THR A 28 12.11 -9.57 -1.58
N LEU A 29 11.33 -9.42 -0.50
CA LEU A 29 10.79 -10.53 0.27
C LEU A 29 9.75 -11.30 -0.56
N LYS A 30 9.90 -12.62 -0.58
CA LYS A 30 8.98 -13.52 -1.30
C LYS A 30 7.67 -13.71 -0.55
N ASP A 31 7.77 -13.86 0.77
CA ASP A 31 6.62 -14.17 1.62
C ASP A 31 5.94 -12.89 2.10
N SER A 32 4.63 -12.83 1.92
CA SER A 32 3.78 -11.75 2.41
C SER A 32 3.21 -12.10 3.77
N THR A 33 3.21 -11.14 4.67
CA THR A 33 2.54 -11.25 5.97
C THR A 33 1.11 -10.71 5.84
N PRO A 34 0.07 -11.50 6.14
CA PRO A 34 -1.31 -11.04 6.08
C PRO A 34 -1.56 -9.84 6.99
N ILE A 35 -2.19 -8.79 6.46
CA ILE A 35 -2.46 -7.54 7.19
C ILE A 35 -3.32 -7.78 8.43
N ASP A 36 -4.31 -8.68 8.35
CA ASP A 36 -5.18 -9.05 9.48
C ASP A 36 -4.39 -9.63 10.65
N LYS A 37 -3.36 -10.42 10.38
CA LYS A 37 -2.47 -10.96 11.44
C LYS A 37 -1.62 -9.86 12.07
N VAL A 38 -1.07 -8.96 11.26
CA VAL A 38 -0.26 -7.84 11.74
C VAL A 38 -1.09 -6.91 12.61
N THR A 39 -2.30 -6.58 12.20
CA THR A 39 -3.20 -5.69 12.95
C THR A 39 -3.78 -6.33 14.20
N ALA A 40 -3.96 -7.66 14.21
CA ALA A 40 -4.45 -8.38 15.40
C ALA A 40 -3.39 -8.47 16.52
N LYS A 41 -2.12 -8.64 16.17
CA LYS A 41 -1.01 -8.80 17.12
C LYS A 41 0.22 -8.02 16.68
N PRO A 42 0.13 -6.69 16.63
CA PRO A 42 1.23 -5.87 16.09
C PRO A 42 2.53 -6.00 16.88
N ALA A 43 2.45 -6.17 18.19
CA ALA A 43 3.64 -6.31 19.04
C ALA A 43 4.55 -7.49 18.63
N ASP A 44 3.98 -8.55 18.04
CA ASP A 44 4.74 -9.73 17.61
C ASP A 44 5.63 -9.46 16.40
N TYR A 45 5.39 -8.36 15.68
CA TYR A 45 6.11 -7.99 14.46
C TYR A 45 7.10 -6.85 14.66
N VAL A 46 7.08 -6.16 15.79
CA VAL A 46 8.01 -5.05 16.09
C VAL A 46 9.47 -5.53 15.98
N GLY A 47 10.27 -4.75 15.24
CA GLY A 47 11.67 -5.08 14.98
C GLY A 47 11.91 -6.07 13.84
N LYS A 48 10.85 -6.54 13.18
CA LYS A 48 10.96 -7.44 12.03
C LYS A 48 10.76 -6.69 10.72
N THR A 49 11.53 -7.06 9.70
CA THR A 49 11.26 -6.64 8.33
C THR A 49 10.21 -7.57 7.74
N ILE A 50 9.09 -7.02 7.33
CA ILE A 50 7.97 -7.76 6.76
C ILE A 50 7.55 -7.18 5.41
N ARG A 51 6.94 -8.01 4.59
CA ARG A 51 6.21 -7.61 3.40
C ARG A 51 4.72 -7.74 3.67
N VAL A 52 3.96 -6.77 3.22
CA VAL A 52 2.50 -6.80 3.22
C VAL A 52 1.97 -6.50 1.83
N ASP A 53 0.86 -7.13 1.49
CA ASP A 53 0.13 -6.89 0.26
C ASP A 53 -1.30 -6.48 0.59
N GLY A 54 -1.80 -5.46 -0.07
CA GLY A 54 -3.14 -4.96 0.16
C GLY A 54 -3.57 -3.92 -0.86
N VAL A 55 -4.57 -3.14 -0.52
CA VAL A 55 -5.10 -2.04 -1.33
C VAL A 55 -4.94 -0.73 -0.59
N ALA A 56 -4.40 0.28 -1.26
CA ALA A 56 -4.27 1.62 -0.68
C ALA A 56 -5.65 2.23 -0.44
N THR A 57 -5.94 2.59 0.81
CA THR A 57 -7.19 3.23 1.22
C THR A 57 -7.02 4.73 1.44
N ALA A 58 -5.82 5.16 1.81
CA ALA A 58 -5.48 6.56 1.98
C ALA A 58 -4.01 6.80 1.63
N VAL A 59 -3.73 7.97 1.09
CA VAL A 59 -2.38 8.45 0.77
C VAL A 59 -2.26 9.88 1.26
N CYS A 60 -1.12 10.23 1.86
CA CYS A 60 -0.83 11.60 2.24
C CYS A 60 -0.88 12.50 1.00
N THR A 61 -1.76 13.51 1.00
CA THR A 61 -1.96 14.42 -0.14
C THR A 61 -0.92 15.54 -0.17
N HIS A 62 -0.23 15.78 0.94
CA HIS A 62 0.70 16.89 1.07
C HIS A 62 2.10 16.54 0.55
N MET A 63 2.71 15.46 1.03
CA MET A 63 4.08 15.09 0.68
C MET A 63 4.23 13.64 0.22
N GLY A 64 3.16 12.84 0.22
CA GLY A 64 3.23 11.41 -0.12
C GLY A 64 4.10 10.59 0.82
N CYS A 65 4.25 11.02 2.07
CA CYS A 65 5.16 10.42 3.04
C CYS A 65 4.57 9.23 3.79
N TRP A 66 3.27 8.98 3.66
CA TRP A 66 2.61 7.82 4.23
C TRP A 66 1.44 7.33 3.36
N MET A 67 1.09 6.08 3.56
CA MET A 67 -0.04 5.41 2.92
C MET A 67 -0.66 4.43 3.90
N ALA A 68 -1.99 4.31 3.91
CA ALA A 68 -2.69 3.26 4.62
C ALA A 68 -3.12 2.18 3.63
N ILE A 69 -2.88 0.92 3.98
CA ILE A 69 -3.31 -0.23 3.18
C ILE A 69 -4.21 -1.16 4.00
N ALA A 70 -5.26 -1.65 3.35
CA ALA A 70 -6.19 -2.64 3.89
C ALA A 70 -5.99 -4.00 3.19
N PRO A 71 -6.44 -5.10 3.79
CA PRO A 71 -6.52 -6.39 3.10
C PRO A 71 -7.34 -6.27 1.81
N GLU A 72 -6.94 -6.96 0.76
CA GLU A 72 -7.67 -6.97 -0.51
C GLU A 72 -9.11 -7.45 -0.30
N GLY A 73 -10.07 -6.72 -0.87
CA GLY A 73 -11.50 -7.01 -0.75
C GLY A 73 -12.14 -6.61 0.59
N GLN A 74 -11.38 -6.00 1.50
CA GLN A 74 -11.85 -5.59 2.83
C GLN A 74 -11.47 -4.12 3.14
N PRO A 75 -12.03 -3.14 2.43
CA PRO A 75 -11.62 -1.73 2.57
C PRO A 75 -11.91 -1.13 3.95
N ASP A 76 -12.85 -1.70 4.70
CA ASP A 76 -13.25 -1.26 6.05
C ASP A 76 -12.51 -2.02 7.18
N ALA A 77 -11.65 -2.97 6.82
CA ALA A 77 -10.83 -3.70 7.79
C ALA A 77 -9.73 -2.78 8.37
N PRO A 78 -9.15 -3.15 9.54
CA PRO A 78 -8.01 -2.44 10.08
C PRO A 78 -6.86 -2.34 9.06
N THR A 79 -6.27 -1.16 8.97
CA THR A 79 -5.21 -0.85 8.01
C THR A 79 -3.83 -0.87 8.65
N VAL A 80 -2.81 -1.10 7.83
CA VAL A 80 -1.41 -0.89 8.20
C VAL A 80 -0.93 0.40 7.56
N ARG A 81 -0.26 1.25 8.33
CA ARG A 81 0.37 2.45 7.82
C ARG A 81 1.77 2.15 7.29
N LEU A 82 2.03 2.60 6.07
CA LEU A 82 3.36 2.63 5.49
C LEU A 82 3.90 4.05 5.65
N LYS A 83 5.04 4.21 6.30
CA LYS A 83 5.76 5.49 6.43
C LYS A 83 7.03 5.40 5.60
N VAL A 84 7.38 6.47 4.92
CA VAL A 84 8.63 6.61 4.16
C VAL A 84 9.36 7.86 4.57
N GLU A 85 10.67 7.90 4.33
CA GLU A 85 11.46 9.11 4.53
C GLU A 85 11.13 10.14 3.45
N ASP A 86 11.00 11.40 3.88
CA ASP A 86 10.70 12.52 3.02
C ASP A 86 11.77 12.65 1.91
N GLY A 87 11.32 12.76 0.68
CA GLY A 87 12.18 12.94 -0.50
C GLY A 87 12.87 11.68 -1.02
N VAL A 88 12.82 10.54 -0.31
CA VAL A 88 13.38 9.26 -0.78
C VAL A 88 12.35 8.45 -1.55
N ILE A 89 11.17 8.29 -0.96
CA ILE A 89 10.00 7.68 -1.60
C ILE A 89 8.85 8.65 -1.47
N VAL A 90 8.12 8.87 -2.56
CA VAL A 90 6.89 9.65 -2.58
C VAL A 90 5.77 8.77 -3.10
N PHE A 91 4.77 8.53 -2.27
CA PHE A 91 3.57 7.80 -2.71
C PHE A 91 2.69 8.72 -3.57
N PRO A 92 2.38 8.34 -4.81
CA PRO A 92 1.48 9.13 -5.63
C PRO A 92 0.05 9.03 -5.09
N VAL A 93 -0.68 10.13 -5.09
CA VAL A 93 -2.10 10.16 -4.68
C VAL A 93 -2.94 9.20 -5.52
N SER A 94 -2.56 8.99 -6.77
CA SER A 94 -3.18 8.03 -7.69
C SER A 94 -3.07 6.56 -7.26
N ALA A 95 -2.24 6.25 -6.25
CA ALA A 95 -2.15 4.92 -5.67
C ALA A 95 -3.40 4.51 -4.88
N LYS A 96 -4.20 5.48 -4.42
CA LYS A 96 -5.46 5.18 -3.71
C LYS A 96 -6.36 4.30 -4.57
N GLY A 97 -6.80 3.19 -4.00
CA GLY A 97 -7.62 2.17 -4.67
C GLY A 97 -6.83 1.13 -5.47
N LYS A 98 -5.51 1.27 -5.57
CA LYS A 98 -4.65 0.32 -6.28
C LYS A 98 -4.08 -0.73 -5.34
N LYS A 99 -3.68 -1.87 -5.91
CA LYS A 99 -2.95 -2.91 -5.19
C LYS A 99 -1.54 -2.45 -4.90
N VAL A 100 -1.10 -2.65 -3.66
CA VAL A 100 0.23 -2.26 -3.19
C VAL A 100 0.88 -3.44 -2.49
N SER A 101 2.12 -3.73 -2.86
CA SER A 101 3.03 -4.57 -2.10
C SER A 101 4.09 -3.66 -1.49
N ALA A 102 4.36 -3.78 -0.20
CA ALA A 102 5.38 -2.98 0.46
C ALA A 102 6.17 -3.82 1.46
N GLU A 103 7.44 -3.51 1.61
CA GLU A 103 8.29 -4.12 2.63
C GLU A 103 9.06 -3.06 3.43
N GLY A 104 9.35 -3.40 4.67
CA GLY A 104 10.10 -2.54 5.55
C GLY A 104 10.08 -3.03 7.00
N LEU A 105 10.74 -2.26 7.86
CA LEU A 105 10.79 -2.53 9.28
C LEU A 105 9.45 -2.18 9.94
N PHE A 106 8.87 -3.15 10.66
CA PHE A 106 7.69 -2.90 11.47
C PHE A 106 8.11 -2.32 12.82
N GLU A 107 7.55 -1.18 13.19
CA GLU A 107 7.93 -0.44 14.38
C GLU A 107 6.73 0.15 15.13
N GLU A 108 6.92 0.40 16.42
CA GLU A 108 5.99 1.19 17.23
C GLU A 108 6.28 2.67 17.04
N VAL A 109 5.25 3.46 16.74
CA VAL A 109 5.37 4.92 16.54
C VAL A 109 5.49 5.60 17.88
N LYS A 110 6.57 6.35 18.08
CA LYS A 110 6.77 7.19 19.25
C LYS A 110 6.00 8.51 19.07
N GLY A 111 5.38 9.01 20.14
CA GLY A 111 4.34 10.04 20.13
C GLY A 111 4.65 11.40 19.45
N GLU A 112 5.87 11.64 18.99
CA GLU A 112 6.21 12.87 18.26
C GLU A 112 5.95 12.79 16.75
N GLU A 113 6.09 11.60 16.15
CA GLU A 113 5.82 11.38 14.73
C GLU A 113 4.32 11.36 14.39
N ASN A 114 3.48 11.28 15.41
CA ASN A 114 2.04 11.14 15.27
C ASN A 114 1.31 12.45 14.91
N LYS A 115 1.98 13.61 15.05
CA LYS A 115 1.36 14.91 14.77
C LYS A 115 1.22 15.20 13.28
N GLU A 116 2.08 14.65 12.45
CA GLU A 116 2.08 14.89 11.01
C GLU A 116 1.15 13.95 10.22
N ALA A 117 0.84 12.79 10.80
CA ALA A 117 -0.01 11.78 10.16
C ALA A 117 -1.49 11.91 10.53
N ALA A 118 -1.86 12.80 11.44
CA ALA A 118 -3.23 13.10 11.80
C ALA A 118 -3.84 14.07 10.78
N GLY A 119 -4.13 13.59 9.57
CA GLY A 119 -5.15 14.22 8.73
C GLY A 119 -6.48 14.22 9.49
N GLU A 120 -7.31 15.25 9.26
CA GLU A 120 -8.51 15.65 10.00
C GLU A 120 -9.57 14.58 10.34
N HIS A 121 -9.32 13.30 10.09
CA HIS A 121 -10.26 12.20 10.32
C HIS A 121 -9.86 11.18 11.38
N ALA A 122 -8.74 11.38 12.08
CA ALA A 122 -8.38 10.53 13.20
C ALA A 122 -9.18 10.96 14.44
N LYS A 123 -10.29 10.28 14.71
CA LYS A 123 -10.93 10.33 16.04
C LYS A 123 -9.89 9.83 17.04
N LYS A 124 -9.33 10.75 17.81
CA LYS A 124 -8.49 10.45 18.97
C LYS A 124 -9.34 9.71 19.97
N ASP A 125 -9.16 8.40 20.10
CA ASP A 125 -9.51 7.69 21.31
C ASP A 125 -8.53 8.16 22.42
N PRO A 126 -9.03 8.66 23.56
CA PRO A 126 -8.18 9.23 24.63
C PRO A 126 -7.38 8.15 25.38
N LYS A 127 -7.52 6.90 25.06
CA LYS A 127 -6.71 5.81 25.59
C LYS A 127 -5.54 5.63 24.63
N ALA A 128 -4.35 6.09 25.01
CA ALA A 128 -3.12 6.00 24.25
C ALA A 128 -2.88 4.57 23.74
N SER A 129 -3.55 4.22 22.65
CA SER A 129 -3.29 3.00 21.93
C SER A 129 -1.93 3.16 21.24
N LYS A 130 -1.04 2.21 21.49
CA LYS A 130 0.21 2.14 20.77
C LYS A 130 -0.09 2.12 19.27
N GLU A 131 0.55 3.02 18.53
CA GLU A 131 0.44 3.04 17.09
C GLU A 131 1.64 2.33 16.48
N TYR A 132 1.41 1.67 15.38
CA TYR A 132 2.42 0.89 14.67
C TYR A 132 2.44 1.28 13.21
N GLN A 133 3.60 1.12 12.60
CA GLN A 133 3.78 1.38 11.18
C GLN A 133 4.86 0.49 10.58
N ILE A 134 4.87 0.39 9.26
CA ILE A 134 6.00 -0.15 8.50
C ILE A 134 6.81 1.04 8.00
N LYS A 135 8.07 1.15 8.43
CA LYS A 135 9.04 2.04 7.81
C LYS A 135 9.47 1.42 6.49
N ALA A 136 8.75 1.78 5.43
CA ALA A 136 8.90 1.15 4.13
C ALA A 136 10.23 1.53 3.48
N THR A 137 10.95 0.54 3.01
CA THR A 137 12.18 0.68 2.21
C THR A 137 11.89 0.52 0.73
N GLY A 138 10.78 -0.10 0.39
CA GLY A 138 10.34 -0.26 -0.98
C GLY A 138 8.86 -0.63 -1.09
N ALA A 139 8.27 -0.32 -2.22
CA ALA A 139 6.90 -0.65 -2.55
C ALA A 139 6.72 -0.85 -4.05
N VAL A 140 5.70 -1.61 -4.42
CA VAL A 140 5.25 -1.81 -5.80
C VAL A 140 3.76 -1.51 -5.87
N ILE A 141 3.35 -0.63 -6.76
CA ILE A 141 1.95 -0.25 -7.02
C ILE A 141 1.53 -0.84 -8.36
N ARG A 142 0.36 -1.53 -8.36
CA ARG A 142 -0.19 -2.22 -9.54
C ARG A 142 -1.57 -1.71 -9.91
#